data_690fb0e378ea22b0f1cadf4a72684f39
#
_entry.id   690fb0e378ea22b0f1cadf4a72684f39
#
_cell.length_a   1.000
_cell.length_b   1.000
_cell.length_c   1.000
_cell.angle_alpha   90.00
_cell.angle_beta   90.00
_cell.angle_gamma   90.00
#
_symmetry.space_group_name_H-M   'P 1'
#
loop_
_entity.id
_entity.type
_entity.pdbx_description
1 polymer ?
#
loop_
_entity_poly.entity_id
_entity_poly.type
_entity_poly.pdbx_seq_one_letter_code
_entity_poly.pdbx_strand_id
1 'polypeptide(L)'
;MTPNNKDALSLQIINKALESGASLAGIANIAELKNSPSHILSEKVPEFLSAGTKQVDGRKKDEISWPDTAKSAVVIAVEHPLGAPDMDWWLKGLKGGTKGNAKLIAVFSKLADWLEKEKQIPYIKLA
;
A
#
# COMPACT_ATOMS: atom_id res chain seq x y z
N MET A 1 -14.70 -26.59 -8.64
CA MET A 1 -13.39 -26.51 -7.97
C MET A 1 -13.49 -25.53 -6.81
N THR A 2 -13.29 -25.98 -5.60
CA THR A 2 -13.26 -25.09 -4.43
C THR A 2 -11.95 -24.33 -4.41
N PRO A 3 -11.95 -22.99 -4.29
CA PRO A 3 -10.71 -22.24 -4.13
C PRO A 3 -10.00 -22.71 -2.84
N ASN A 4 -8.68 -22.77 -2.86
CA ASN A 4 -7.93 -23.05 -1.66
C ASN A 4 -8.06 -21.89 -0.67
N ASN A 5 -7.69 -22.09 0.61
CA ASN A 5 -7.83 -21.07 1.65
C ASN A 5 -7.05 -19.80 1.33
N LYS A 6 -5.93 -19.92 0.62
CA LYS A 6 -5.10 -18.79 0.22
C LYS A 6 -5.83 -17.88 -0.79
N ASP A 7 -6.49 -18.49 -1.79
CA ASP A 7 -7.24 -17.73 -2.79
C ASP A 7 -8.49 -17.09 -2.18
N ALA A 8 -9.15 -17.79 -1.28
CA ALA A 8 -10.31 -17.26 -0.56
C ALA A 8 -9.91 -16.05 0.30
N LEU A 9 -8.80 -16.13 1.01
CA LEU A 9 -8.29 -15.01 1.81
C LEU A 9 -7.91 -13.82 0.93
N SER A 10 -7.25 -14.06 -0.20
CA SER A 10 -6.88 -13.00 -1.15
C SER A 10 -8.10 -12.25 -1.65
N LEU A 11 -9.18 -12.96 -2.00
CA LEU A 11 -10.44 -12.34 -2.41
C LEU A 11 -11.08 -11.54 -1.29
N GLN A 12 -11.06 -12.04 -0.06
CA GLN A 12 -11.59 -11.32 1.09
C GLN A 12 -10.83 -10.01 1.33
N ILE A 13 -9.51 -10.01 1.21
CA ILE A 13 -8.68 -8.82 1.38
C ILE A 13 -8.99 -7.79 0.29
N ILE A 14 -9.05 -8.22 -0.96
CA ILE A 14 -9.38 -7.34 -2.09
C ILE A 14 -10.77 -6.73 -1.90
N ASN A 15 -11.76 -7.53 -1.57
CA ASN A 15 -13.12 -7.04 -1.35
C ASN A 15 -13.19 -6.07 -0.19
N LYS A 16 -12.47 -6.33 0.89
CA LYS A 16 -12.43 -5.41 2.04
C LYS A 16 -11.76 -4.08 1.69
N ALA A 17 -10.71 -4.10 0.89
CA ALA A 17 -10.07 -2.88 0.40
C ALA A 17 -11.06 -2.04 -0.43
N LEU A 18 -11.80 -2.67 -1.34
CA LEU A 18 -12.81 -1.99 -2.15
C LEU A 18 -13.95 -1.43 -1.30
N GLU A 19 -14.47 -2.20 -0.34
CA GLU A 19 -15.49 -1.72 0.60
C GLU A 19 -14.98 -0.53 1.42
N SER A 20 -13.70 -0.50 1.73
CA SER A 20 -13.08 0.56 2.53
C SER A 20 -12.83 1.84 1.74
N GLY A 21 -13.06 1.82 0.43
CA GLY A 21 -12.96 2.99 -0.43
C GLY A 21 -11.86 2.97 -1.47
N ALA A 22 -11.11 1.87 -1.60
CA ALA A 22 -10.14 1.74 -2.67
C ALA A 22 -10.84 1.67 -4.03
N SER A 23 -10.26 2.30 -5.03
CA SER A 23 -10.74 2.20 -6.41
C SER A 23 -10.27 0.91 -7.07
N LEU A 24 -9.07 0.48 -6.73
CA LEU A 24 -8.47 -0.79 -7.18
C LEU A 24 -7.71 -1.41 -6.01
N ALA A 25 -7.64 -2.73 -6.01
CA ALA A 25 -6.83 -3.47 -5.07
C ALA A 25 -6.30 -4.74 -5.71
N GLY A 26 -5.12 -5.15 -5.31
CA GLY A 26 -4.50 -6.38 -5.79
C GLY A 26 -3.51 -6.92 -4.76
N ILE A 27 -3.10 -8.15 -4.97
CA ILE A 27 -2.10 -8.80 -4.12
C ILE A 27 -0.94 -9.24 -5.00
N ALA A 28 0.26 -8.86 -4.63
CA ALA A 28 1.48 -9.20 -5.34
C ALA A 28 2.36 -10.10 -4.49
N ASN A 29 3.08 -10.99 -5.14
CA ASN A 29 4.09 -11.83 -4.50
C ASN A 29 5.36 -11.00 -4.30
N ILE A 30 5.90 -10.98 -3.08
CA ILE A 30 7.09 -10.17 -2.76
C ILE A 30 8.33 -10.66 -3.53
N ALA A 31 8.48 -11.96 -3.72
CA ALA A 31 9.62 -12.47 -4.49
C ALA A 31 9.60 -11.96 -5.93
N GLU A 32 8.42 -11.87 -6.54
CA GLU A 32 8.26 -11.28 -7.87
C GLU A 32 8.50 -9.77 -7.86
N LEU A 33 8.02 -9.07 -6.83
CA LEU A 33 8.24 -7.63 -6.69
C LEU A 33 9.72 -7.29 -6.60
N LYS A 34 10.51 -8.08 -5.89
CA LYS A 34 11.97 -7.87 -5.77
C LYS A 34 12.68 -7.98 -7.11
N ASN A 35 12.13 -8.70 -8.07
CA ASN A 35 12.66 -8.83 -9.42
C ASN A 35 12.01 -7.84 -10.41
N SER A 36 11.11 -6.98 -9.93
CA SER A 36 10.44 -6.00 -10.79
C SER A 36 11.39 -4.87 -11.21
N PRO A 37 11.16 -4.26 -12.38
CA PRO A 37 11.92 -3.08 -12.80
C PRO A 37 11.90 -1.95 -11.78
N SER A 38 10.76 -1.73 -11.14
CA SER A 38 10.61 -0.68 -10.12
C SER A 38 11.54 -0.91 -8.93
N HIS A 39 11.65 -2.15 -8.46
CA HIS A 39 12.53 -2.49 -7.35
C HIS A 39 14.01 -2.34 -7.74
N ILE A 40 14.37 -2.79 -8.94
CA ILE A 40 15.73 -2.66 -9.48
C ILE A 40 16.13 -1.20 -9.63
N LEU A 41 15.18 -0.35 -10.05
CA LEU A 41 15.42 1.08 -10.24
C LEU A 41 15.41 1.88 -8.96
N SER A 42 14.87 1.36 -7.87
CA SER A 42 14.72 2.10 -6.60
C SER A 42 16.05 2.62 -6.05
N GLU A 43 17.13 1.89 -6.25
CA GLU A 43 18.48 2.29 -5.85
C GLU A 43 19.02 3.48 -6.67
N LYS A 44 18.44 3.72 -7.84
CA LYS A 44 18.88 4.76 -8.78
C LYS A 44 18.01 6.01 -8.71
N VAL A 45 16.93 5.98 -7.93
CA VAL A 45 16.03 7.11 -7.78
C VAL A 45 16.68 8.14 -6.85
N PRO A 46 16.72 9.43 -7.25
CA PRO A 46 17.27 10.47 -6.38
C PRO A 46 16.53 10.53 -5.03
N GLU A 47 17.26 10.90 -4.01
CA GLU A 47 16.79 10.91 -2.62
C GLU A 47 15.44 11.58 -2.40
N PHE A 48 15.21 12.71 -3.06
CA PHE A 48 13.97 13.47 -2.90
C PHE A 48 12.79 12.89 -3.67
N LEU A 49 13.03 11.88 -4.51
CA LEU A 49 12.00 11.20 -5.28
C LEU A 49 11.65 9.81 -4.72
N SER A 50 12.25 9.40 -3.62
CA SER A 50 11.96 8.10 -3.01
C SER A 50 10.57 8.11 -2.39
N ALA A 51 9.58 7.88 -3.23
CA ALA A 51 8.19 7.84 -2.82
C ALA A 51 7.91 6.59 -1.96
N GLY A 52 7.14 6.78 -0.92
CA GLY A 52 6.59 5.68 -0.14
C GLY A 52 7.55 5.01 0.84
N THR A 53 8.77 5.51 0.99
CA THR A 53 9.71 4.91 1.94
C THR A 53 9.93 5.83 3.13
N LYS A 54 9.29 5.55 4.25
CA LYS A 54 9.67 6.21 5.49
C LYS A 54 11.07 5.73 5.88
N GLN A 55 11.90 6.65 6.34
CA GLN A 55 13.15 6.25 6.97
C GLN A 55 12.85 5.45 8.22
N VAL A 56 13.36 4.23 8.23
CA VAL A 56 13.36 3.38 9.41
C VAL A 56 14.82 3.23 9.83
N ASP A 57 15.08 3.23 11.12
CA ASP A 57 16.44 3.09 11.65
C ASP A 57 17.15 1.89 11.02
N GLY A 58 18.37 2.11 10.55
CA GLY A 58 19.20 1.08 9.92
C GLY A 58 18.91 0.81 8.45
N ARG A 59 17.89 1.46 7.87
CA ARG A 59 17.58 1.34 6.44
C ARG A 59 18.26 2.45 5.65
N LYS A 60 18.87 2.08 4.54
CA LYS A 60 19.38 3.06 3.59
C LYS A 60 18.22 3.80 2.95
N LYS A 61 18.43 5.07 2.62
CA LYS A 61 17.50 5.83 1.81
C LYS A 61 17.30 5.10 0.48
N ASP A 62 16.09 5.07 -0.03
CA ASP A 62 15.67 4.37 -1.26
C ASP A 62 15.68 2.84 -1.17
N GLU A 63 15.98 2.27 -0.02
CA GLU A 63 15.89 0.84 0.19
C GLU A 63 14.52 0.46 0.76
N ILE A 64 13.82 -0.44 0.08
CA ILE A 64 12.58 -1.00 0.59
C ILE A 64 12.91 -2.13 1.54
N SER A 65 12.56 -1.96 2.81
CA SER A 65 12.77 -2.99 3.82
C SER A 65 11.56 -3.93 3.85
N TRP A 66 11.79 -5.15 3.45
CA TRP A 66 10.77 -6.20 3.50
C TRP A 66 10.91 -7.00 4.80
N PRO A 67 9.81 -7.21 5.55
CA PRO A 67 9.86 -8.14 6.68
C PRO A 67 10.26 -9.54 6.22
N ASP A 68 11.11 -10.23 6.97
CA ASP A 68 11.63 -11.55 6.58
C ASP A 68 10.52 -12.59 6.35
N THR A 69 9.44 -12.47 7.10
CA THR A 69 8.29 -13.39 7.02
C THR A 69 7.24 -12.98 6.00
N ALA A 70 7.34 -11.80 5.43
CA ALA A 70 6.36 -11.31 4.47
C ALA A 70 6.52 -12.00 3.11
N LYS A 71 5.43 -12.50 2.59
CA LYS A 71 5.38 -13.19 1.29
C LYS A 71 4.54 -12.46 0.26
N SER A 72 3.66 -11.59 0.71
CA SER A 72 2.70 -10.88 -0.13
C SER A 72 2.62 -9.41 0.21
N ALA A 73 2.32 -8.60 -0.78
CA ALA A 73 2.02 -7.19 -0.62
C ALA A 73 0.61 -6.92 -1.12
N VAL A 74 -0.19 -6.28 -0.29
CA VAL A 74 -1.50 -5.77 -0.70
C VAL A 74 -1.30 -4.37 -1.25
N VAL A 75 -1.68 -4.15 -2.50
CA VAL A 75 -1.55 -2.87 -3.18
C VAL A 75 -2.93 -2.29 -3.37
N ILE A 76 -3.13 -1.06 -2.93
CA ILE A 76 -4.39 -0.35 -3.11
C ILE A 76 -4.14 0.96 -3.86
N ALA A 77 -5.13 1.37 -4.63
CA ALA A 77 -5.10 2.62 -5.37
C ALA A 77 -6.41 3.37 -5.14
N VAL A 78 -6.31 4.68 -5.10
CA VAL A 78 -7.44 5.61 -5.01
C VAL A 78 -7.43 6.48 -6.25
N GLU A 79 -8.56 6.54 -6.96
CA GLU A 79 -8.71 7.35 -8.15
C GLU A 79 -8.66 8.84 -7.82
N HIS A 80 -7.96 9.60 -8.66
CA HIS A 80 -7.98 11.05 -8.67
C HIS A 80 -8.69 11.51 -9.95
N PRO A 81 -10.02 11.70 -9.92
CA PRO A 81 -10.77 12.04 -11.12
C PRO A 81 -10.33 13.39 -11.71
N LEU A 82 -10.30 13.49 -13.02
CA LEU A 82 -9.98 14.75 -13.71
C LEU A 82 -10.95 15.88 -13.32
N GLY A 83 -12.19 15.55 -12.99
CA GLY A 83 -13.20 16.52 -12.54
C GLY A 83 -13.04 16.99 -11.09
N ALA A 84 -12.07 16.46 -10.36
CA ALA A 84 -11.80 16.80 -8.97
C ALA A 84 -10.31 17.14 -8.76
N PRO A 85 -9.78 18.20 -9.41
CA PRO A 85 -8.36 18.53 -9.34
C PRO A 85 -7.90 18.93 -7.93
N ASP A 86 -8.81 19.34 -7.07
CA ASP A 86 -8.54 19.68 -5.67
C ASP A 86 -8.08 18.49 -4.84
N MET A 87 -8.24 17.27 -5.30
CA MET A 87 -7.71 16.09 -4.63
C MET A 87 -6.18 16.09 -4.56
N ASP A 88 -5.53 16.78 -5.48
CA ASP A 88 -4.07 16.89 -5.54
C ASP A 88 -3.52 18.18 -4.94
N TRP A 89 -4.38 19.07 -4.45
CA TRP A 89 -3.94 20.32 -3.85
C TRP A 89 -3.37 20.10 -2.46
N TRP A 90 -2.23 20.69 -2.21
CA TRP A 90 -1.61 20.69 -0.89
C TRP A 90 -2.44 21.53 0.09
N LEU A 91 -2.83 20.91 1.20
CA LEU A 91 -3.60 21.57 2.26
C LEU A 91 -2.85 21.45 3.58
N LYS A 92 -2.43 22.59 4.11
CA LYS A 92 -1.73 22.65 5.39
C LYS A 92 -2.60 22.05 6.50
N GLY A 93 -2.00 21.16 7.29
CA GLY A 93 -2.68 20.54 8.43
C GLY A 93 -3.52 19.31 8.07
N LEU A 94 -3.69 19.01 6.77
CA LEU A 94 -4.39 17.81 6.36
C LEU A 94 -3.44 16.59 6.43
N LYS A 95 -3.90 15.51 7.01
CA LYS A 95 -3.14 14.27 7.08
C LYS A 95 -2.83 13.76 5.66
N GLY A 96 -1.53 13.55 5.38
CA GLY A 96 -1.08 13.17 4.05
C GLY A 96 -0.86 14.34 3.09
N GLY A 97 -1.27 15.56 3.45
CA GLY A 97 -1.02 16.79 2.69
C GLY A 97 -2.02 17.10 1.59
N THR A 98 -2.69 16.10 1.02
CA THR A 98 -3.72 16.26 0.00
C THR A 98 -4.96 15.44 0.34
N LYS A 99 -6.10 15.79 -0.24
CA LYS A 99 -7.34 15.01 -0.07
C LYS A 99 -7.18 13.58 -0.60
N GLY A 100 -6.47 13.41 -1.71
CA GLY A 100 -6.18 12.09 -2.26
C GLY A 100 -5.37 11.23 -1.31
N ASN A 101 -4.32 11.75 -0.73
CA ASN A 101 -3.51 11.05 0.26
C ASN A 101 -4.28 10.78 1.55
N ALA A 102 -5.10 11.72 2.00
CA ALA A 102 -5.94 11.53 3.18
C ALA A 102 -6.92 10.36 2.98
N LYS A 103 -7.52 10.27 1.79
CA LYS A 103 -8.41 9.15 1.43
C LYS A 103 -7.65 7.83 1.41
N LEU A 104 -6.46 7.80 0.81
CA LEU A 104 -5.62 6.62 0.77
C LEU A 104 -5.26 6.13 2.18
N ILE A 105 -4.86 7.05 3.06
CA ILE A 105 -4.55 6.74 4.46
C ILE A 105 -5.78 6.17 5.18
N ALA A 106 -6.96 6.72 4.94
CA ALA A 106 -8.20 6.22 5.55
C ALA A 106 -8.52 4.78 5.10
N VAL A 107 -8.33 4.47 3.81
CA VAL A 107 -8.50 3.11 3.28
C VAL A 107 -7.50 2.15 3.92
N PHE A 108 -6.23 2.53 3.98
CA PHE A 108 -5.20 1.74 4.64
C PHE A 108 -5.55 1.44 6.09
N SER A 109 -6.01 2.43 6.82
CA SER A 109 -6.33 2.27 8.25
C SER A 109 -7.49 1.30 8.45
N LYS A 110 -8.54 1.39 7.65
CA LYS A 110 -9.68 0.47 7.72
C LYS A 110 -9.27 -0.97 7.38
N LEU A 111 -8.49 -1.14 6.33
CA LEU A 111 -8.01 -2.46 5.93
C LEU A 111 -7.09 -3.06 6.99
N ALA A 112 -6.17 -2.27 7.52
CA ALA A 112 -5.23 -2.70 8.56
C ALA A 112 -5.96 -3.12 9.84
N ASP A 113 -6.94 -2.33 10.28
CA ASP A 113 -7.75 -2.67 11.46
C ASP A 113 -8.50 -3.99 11.26
N TRP A 114 -9.06 -4.20 10.10
CA TRP A 114 -9.76 -5.44 9.78
C TRP A 114 -8.81 -6.64 9.75
N LEU A 115 -7.62 -6.50 9.15
CA LEU A 115 -6.61 -7.56 9.14
C LEU A 115 -6.19 -7.95 10.56
N GLU A 116 -5.99 -6.96 11.42
CA GLU A 116 -5.57 -7.20 12.80
C GLU A 116 -6.68 -7.82 13.64
N LYS A 117 -7.88 -7.21 13.64
CA LYS A 117 -8.98 -7.59 14.55
C LYS A 117 -9.75 -8.82 14.08
N GLU A 118 -10.03 -8.91 12.78
CA GLU A 118 -10.88 -10.00 12.24
C GLU A 118 -10.06 -11.17 11.74
N LYS A 119 -8.88 -10.95 11.22
CA LYS A 119 -8.06 -11.99 10.60
C LYS A 119 -6.80 -12.33 11.40
N GLN A 120 -6.42 -11.48 12.35
CA GLN A 120 -5.21 -11.66 13.17
C GLN A 120 -3.95 -11.85 12.33
N ILE A 121 -3.89 -11.12 11.22
CA ILE A 121 -2.76 -11.17 10.28
C ILE A 121 -1.82 -9.98 10.57
N PRO A 122 -0.55 -10.24 10.88
CA PRO A 122 0.43 -9.17 11.06
C PRO A 122 0.72 -8.49 9.72
N TYR A 123 0.96 -7.17 9.77
CA TYR A 123 1.21 -6.37 8.59
C TYR A 123 2.18 -5.22 8.88
N ILE A 124 2.78 -4.67 7.82
CA ILE A 124 3.51 -3.41 7.86
C ILE A 124 2.91 -2.50 6.79
N LYS A 125 2.67 -1.24 7.15
CA LYS A 125 2.24 -0.22 6.20
C LYS A 125 3.46 0.40 5.53
N LEU A 126 3.44 0.44 4.20
CA LEU A 126 4.40 1.17 3.38
C LEU A 126 3.65 2.33 2.73
N ALA A 127 4.04 3.53 3.02
CA ALA A 127 3.38 4.73 2.48
C ALA A 127 4.39 5.71 1.92
#